data_c1da37f53e43b02c5576c95ba8fe6543
#
_entry.id   c1da37f53e43b02c5576c95ba8fe6543
#
_cell.length_a   1.000
_cell.length_b   1.000
_cell.length_c   1.000
_cell.angle_alpha   90.00
_cell.angle_beta   90.00
_cell.angle_gamma   90.00
#
_symmetry.space_group_name_H-M   'P 1'
#
loop_
_entity.id
_entity.type
_entity.pdbx_description
1 polymer ?
#
loop_
_entity_poly.entity_id
_entity_poly.type
_entity_poly.pdbx_seq_one_letter_code
_entity_poly.pdbx_strand_id
1 'polypeptide(L)'
;LRYLEAHGKDVAFEDGTYPGDYLIPVGQALKDKVGSDYIDKAEHYWLDDVRQFATDAMMSLIKEDLASLGIEMDNFFSEKSLYGVGKIEEAIENLKSKNFIYEGVLDPPKWKKVEDWAPRVQTLFKSTLHGDDVDRPIKKSDGAWTYFAPDIAYHFDKVDRKFDQLIDVFGADHGGYVKRMKAA
;
A
#
# COMPACT_ATOMS: atom_id res chain seq x y z
N LEU A 1 -0.89 7.77 -19.67
CA LEU A 1 -0.04 7.70 -20.88
C LEU A 1 -0.62 6.72 -21.92
N ARG A 2 -0.87 5.42 -21.61
CA ARG A 2 -1.40 4.43 -22.58
C ARG A 2 -2.74 4.82 -23.23
N TYR A 3 -3.59 5.55 -22.51
CA TYR A 3 -4.81 6.13 -23.07
C TYR A 3 -4.51 7.18 -24.15
N LEU A 4 -3.50 8.02 -23.94
CA LEU A 4 -3.07 9.02 -24.92
C LEU A 4 -2.44 8.38 -26.16
N GLU A 5 -1.62 7.33 -25.97
CA GLU A 5 -1.09 6.54 -27.10
C GLU A 5 -2.22 5.92 -27.94
N ALA A 6 -3.25 5.37 -27.30
CA ALA A 6 -4.42 4.84 -27.99
C ALA A 6 -5.15 5.90 -28.85
N HIS A 7 -5.02 7.18 -28.50
CA HIS A 7 -5.50 8.30 -29.30
C HIS A 7 -4.50 8.81 -30.36
N GLY A 8 -3.37 8.10 -30.53
CA GLY A 8 -2.33 8.48 -31.51
C GLY A 8 -1.48 9.68 -31.07
N LYS A 9 -1.52 10.03 -29.78
CA LYS A 9 -0.65 11.08 -29.24
C LYS A 9 0.73 10.49 -28.96
N ASP A 10 1.78 11.24 -29.26
CA ASP A 10 3.13 10.90 -28.86
C ASP A 10 3.28 11.15 -27.35
N VAL A 11 3.75 10.14 -26.61
CA VAL A 11 3.91 10.19 -25.15
C VAL A 11 5.30 9.73 -24.75
N ALA A 12 5.90 10.44 -23.83
CA ALA A 12 7.15 10.03 -23.18
C ALA A 12 6.86 9.36 -21.84
N PHE A 13 7.51 8.24 -21.59
CA PHE A 13 7.49 7.59 -20.28
C PHE A 13 8.66 8.12 -19.46
N GLU A 14 8.34 8.77 -18.35
CA GLU A 14 9.35 9.28 -17.41
C GLU A 14 9.99 8.13 -16.61
N ASP A 15 11.22 8.36 -16.13
CA ASP A 15 11.91 7.42 -15.25
C ASP A 15 11.04 7.13 -14.00
N GLY A 16 10.95 5.85 -13.65
CA GLY A 16 10.12 5.38 -12.52
C GLY A 16 8.67 5.08 -12.86
N THR A 17 8.23 5.29 -14.11
CA THR A 17 6.93 4.77 -14.57
C THR A 17 7.01 3.29 -14.92
N TYR A 18 5.85 2.62 -14.94
CA TYR A 18 5.73 1.21 -15.36
C TYR A 18 5.16 1.14 -16.78
N PRO A 19 6.00 1.15 -17.83
CA PRO A 19 5.53 1.23 -19.21
C PRO A 19 5.17 -0.13 -19.82
N GLY A 20 4.89 -1.15 -19.00
CA GLY A 20 4.68 -2.52 -19.45
C GLY A 20 3.61 -2.64 -20.56
N ASP A 21 3.87 -3.54 -21.52
CA ASP A 21 3.00 -3.75 -22.68
C ASP A 21 1.61 -4.26 -22.30
N TYR A 22 1.49 -4.91 -21.12
CA TYR A 22 0.20 -5.35 -20.56
C TYR A 22 -0.76 -4.19 -20.30
N LEU A 23 -0.27 -2.95 -20.22
CA LEU A 23 -1.10 -1.73 -20.07
C LEU A 23 -1.61 -1.17 -21.40
N ILE A 24 -1.09 -1.63 -22.55
CA ILE A 24 -1.56 -1.17 -23.87
C ILE A 24 -3.06 -1.48 -24.07
N PRO A 25 -3.53 -2.73 -23.89
CA PRO A 25 -4.95 -3.04 -24.01
C PRO A 25 -5.81 -2.30 -22.96
N VAL A 26 -5.28 -2.00 -21.78
CA VAL A 26 -5.99 -1.21 -20.77
C VAL A 26 -6.20 0.23 -21.24
N GLY A 27 -5.18 0.84 -21.85
CA GLY A 27 -5.31 2.18 -22.45
C GLY A 27 -6.32 2.21 -23.59
N GLN A 28 -6.35 1.18 -24.44
CA GLN A 28 -7.34 1.06 -25.52
C GLN A 28 -8.76 0.87 -24.97
N ALA A 29 -8.95 -0.01 -23.98
CA ALA A 29 -10.24 -0.26 -23.34
C ALA A 29 -10.79 1.02 -22.65
N LEU A 30 -9.90 1.81 -22.04
CA LEU A 30 -10.31 3.09 -21.47
C LEU A 30 -10.77 4.06 -22.54
N LYS A 31 -10.06 4.15 -23.68
CA LYS A 31 -10.50 4.95 -24.84
C LYS A 31 -11.85 4.50 -25.36
N ASP A 32 -12.08 3.20 -25.48
CA ASP A 32 -13.35 2.65 -25.96
C ASP A 32 -14.51 2.99 -25.00
N LYS A 33 -14.22 3.07 -23.69
CA LYS A 33 -15.20 3.40 -22.65
C LYS A 33 -15.55 4.88 -22.60
N VAL A 34 -14.56 5.76 -22.65
CA VAL A 34 -14.77 7.22 -22.38
C VAL A 34 -14.50 8.10 -23.59
N GLY A 35 -14.13 7.52 -24.74
CA GLY A 35 -13.80 8.30 -25.94
C GLY A 35 -12.65 9.27 -25.67
N SER A 36 -12.82 10.54 -26.02
CA SER A 36 -11.85 11.62 -25.83
C SER A 36 -12.10 12.48 -24.59
N ASP A 37 -13.01 12.08 -23.70
CA ASP A 37 -13.51 12.94 -22.62
C ASP A 37 -12.42 13.40 -21.64
N TYR A 38 -11.33 12.65 -21.51
CA TYR A 38 -10.23 12.99 -20.59
C TYR A 38 -9.07 13.73 -21.27
N ILE A 39 -9.12 13.87 -22.61
CA ILE A 39 -8.08 14.60 -23.34
C ILE A 39 -8.18 16.09 -22.99
N ASP A 40 -7.01 16.69 -22.70
CA ASP A 40 -6.85 18.10 -22.36
C ASP A 40 -7.66 18.56 -21.11
N LYS A 41 -8.10 17.61 -20.27
CA LYS A 41 -8.72 17.91 -18.97
C LYS A 41 -7.67 17.94 -17.85
N ALA A 42 -7.91 18.78 -16.85
CA ALA A 42 -7.11 18.83 -15.65
C ALA A 42 -7.15 17.48 -14.89
N GLU A 43 -6.05 17.15 -14.24
CA GLU A 43 -5.84 15.85 -13.59
C GLU A 43 -6.97 15.45 -12.62
N HIS A 44 -7.46 16.40 -11.82
CA HIS A 44 -8.53 16.14 -10.85
C HIS A 44 -9.85 15.69 -11.47
N TYR A 45 -10.03 15.89 -12.79
CA TYR A 45 -11.24 15.49 -13.51
C TYR A 45 -11.27 13.99 -13.82
N TRP A 46 -10.12 13.36 -14.03
CA TRP A 46 -10.04 12.00 -14.54
C TRP A 46 -9.21 11.05 -13.67
N LEU A 47 -8.41 11.57 -12.74
CA LEU A 47 -7.40 10.75 -12.04
C LEU A 47 -8.02 9.58 -11.26
N ASP A 48 -9.09 9.84 -10.53
CA ASP A 48 -9.73 8.79 -9.71
C ASP A 48 -10.41 7.73 -10.58
N ASP A 49 -11.06 8.13 -11.65
CA ASP A 49 -11.70 7.23 -12.60
C ASP A 49 -10.68 6.37 -13.34
N VAL A 50 -9.59 6.97 -13.82
CA VAL A 50 -8.50 6.25 -14.50
C VAL A 50 -7.80 5.29 -13.53
N ARG A 51 -7.56 5.73 -12.30
CA ARG A 51 -6.97 4.88 -11.26
C ARG A 51 -7.85 3.66 -10.97
N GLN A 52 -9.15 3.88 -10.76
CA GLN A 52 -10.08 2.78 -10.51
C GLN A 52 -10.16 1.83 -11.69
N PHE A 53 -10.32 2.35 -12.92
CA PHE A 53 -10.38 1.56 -14.13
C PHE A 53 -9.11 0.69 -14.33
N ALA A 54 -7.93 1.30 -14.16
CA ALA A 54 -6.67 0.58 -14.28
C ALA A 54 -6.51 -0.49 -13.20
N THR A 55 -6.90 -0.18 -11.96
CA THR A 55 -6.86 -1.15 -10.86
C THR A 55 -7.78 -2.35 -11.13
N ASP A 56 -9.00 -2.11 -11.59
CA ASP A 56 -9.97 -3.17 -11.92
C ASP A 56 -9.45 -4.06 -13.06
N ALA A 57 -8.87 -3.46 -14.10
CA ALA A 57 -8.27 -4.19 -15.20
C ALA A 57 -7.09 -5.06 -14.75
N MET A 58 -6.19 -4.52 -13.90
CA MET A 58 -5.07 -5.29 -13.35
C MET A 58 -5.55 -6.41 -12.43
N MET A 59 -6.57 -6.16 -11.61
CA MET A 59 -7.16 -7.21 -10.77
C MET A 59 -7.80 -8.33 -11.58
N SER A 60 -8.39 -8.03 -12.73
CA SER A 60 -8.91 -9.05 -13.64
C SER A 60 -7.80 -9.94 -14.18
N LEU A 61 -6.70 -9.33 -14.65
CA LEU A 61 -5.52 -10.08 -15.12
C LEU A 61 -4.92 -10.95 -14.01
N ILE A 62 -4.77 -10.41 -12.80
CA ILE A 62 -4.25 -11.18 -11.65
C ILE A 62 -5.15 -12.39 -11.36
N LYS A 63 -6.47 -12.22 -11.39
CA LYS A 63 -7.41 -13.34 -11.17
C LYS A 63 -7.31 -14.39 -12.26
N GLU A 64 -7.20 -13.99 -13.53
CA GLU A 64 -7.01 -14.89 -14.67
C GLU A 64 -5.70 -15.68 -14.55
N ASP A 65 -4.60 -15.01 -14.21
CA ASP A 65 -3.30 -15.64 -14.02
C ASP A 65 -3.32 -16.65 -12.86
N LEU A 66 -3.90 -16.29 -11.73
CA LEU A 66 -4.06 -17.19 -10.59
C LEU A 66 -4.93 -18.40 -10.95
N ALA A 67 -6.06 -18.18 -11.63
CA ALA A 67 -6.94 -19.26 -12.07
C ALA A 67 -6.22 -20.22 -13.03
N SER A 68 -5.36 -19.71 -13.92
CA SER A 68 -4.56 -20.52 -14.83
C SER A 68 -3.58 -21.46 -14.10
N LEU A 69 -3.17 -21.09 -12.89
CA LEU A 69 -2.35 -21.90 -11.97
C LEU A 69 -3.18 -22.78 -11.04
N GLY A 70 -4.51 -22.77 -11.17
CA GLY A 70 -5.41 -23.51 -10.27
C GLY A 70 -5.53 -22.88 -8.88
N ILE A 71 -5.23 -21.59 -8.75
CA ILE A 71 -5.33 -20.86 -7.49
C ILE A 71 -6.61 -20.02 -7.50
N GLU A 72 -7.53 -20.36 -6.62
CA GLU A 72 -8.76 -19.60 -6.38
C GLU A 72 -8.71 -18.93 -5.00
N MET A 73 -8.86 -17.61 -4.97
CA MET A 73 -8.87 -16.83 -3.74
C MET A 73 -10.30 -16.52 -3.32
N ASP A 74 -10.66 -16.83 -2.08
CA ASP A 74 -11.98 -16.51 -1.51
C ASP A 74 -12.19 -15.00 -1.34
N ASN A 75 -11.10 -14.25 -1.11
CA ASN A 75 -11.17 -12.82 -0.86
C ASN A 75 -9.96 -12.07 -1.43
N PHE A 76 -10.24 -11.02 -2.20
CA PHE A 76 -9.25 -10.01 -2.60
C PHE A 76 -9.50 -8.75 -1.75
N PHE A 77 -8.74 -8.63 -0.67
CA PHE A 77 -8.88 -7.50 0.25
C PHE A 77 -8.24 -6.24 -0.31
N SER A 78 -8.97 -5.13 -0.31
CA SER A 78 -8.45 -3.82 -0.73
C SER A 78 -7.94 -3.03 0.48
N GLU A 79 -6.66 -2.75 0.54
CA GLU A 79 -6.07 -1.87 1.57
C GLU A 79 -6.76 -0.50 1.61
N LYS A 80 -7.18 0.03 0.45
CA LYS A 80 -7.93 1.28 0.35
C LYS A 80 -9.18 1.29 1.24
N SER A 81 -9.81 0.13 1.47
CA SER A 81 -10.99 0.00 2.34
C SER A 81 -10.74 0.26 3.82
N LEU A 82 -9.47 0.32 4.23
CA LEU A 82 -9.08 0.64 5.61
C LEU A 82 -9.07 2.16 5.88
N TYR A 83 -8.91 2.96 4.82
CA TYR A 83 -8.77 4.41 4.94
C TYR A 83 -10.13 5.13 4.97
N GLY A 84 -10.22 6.17 5.79
CA GLY A 84 -11.40 7.03 5.87
C GLY A 84 -12.61 6.43 6.59
N VAL A 85 -12.49 5.19 7.09
CA VAL A 85 -13.56 4.47 7.81
C VAL A 85 -13.20 4.18 9.27
N GLY A 86 -12.06 4.68 9.76
CA GLY A 86 -11.63 4.54 11.16
C GLY A 86 -10.95 3.20 11.51
N LYS A 87 -10.77 2.27 10.57
CA LYS A 87 -10.20 0.94 10.86
C LYS A 87 -8.72 0.99 11.27
N ILE A 88 -7.95 1.89 10.66
CA ILE A 88 -6.54 2.08 11.04
C ILE A 88 -6.48 2.68 12.44
N GLU A 89 -7.29 3.70 12.69
CA GLU A 89 -7.39 4.36 13.98
C GLU A 89 -7.80 3.39 15.09
N GLU A 90 -8.76 2.50 14.83
CA GLU A 90 -9.22 1.47 15.76
C GLU A 90 -8.10 0.49 16.13
N ALA A 91 -7.38 -0.03 15.15
CA ALA A 91 -6.26 -0.94 15.36
C ALA A 91 -5.15 -0.27 16.20
N ILE A 92 -4.81 0.98 15.87
CA ILE A 92 -3.78 1.73 16.60
C ILE A 92 -4.25 2.10 18.03
N GLU A 93 -5.51 2.44 18.23
CA GLU A 93 -6.05 2.70 19.57
C GLU A 93 -6.08 1.44 20.44
N ASN A 94 -6.34 0.26 19.84
CA ASN A 94 -6.21 -1.02 20.53
C ASN A 94 -4.77 -1.23 21.04
N LEU A 95 -3.75 -1.00 20.21
CA LEU A 95 -2.35 -1.08 20.64
C LEU A 95 -1.99 -0.02 21.70
N LYS A 96 -2.54 1.18 21.57
CA LYS A 96 -2.32 2.28 22.52
C LYS A 96 -2.94 1.97 23.88
N SER A 97 -4.14 1.41 23.94
CA SER A 97 -4.79 0.96 25.17
C SER A 97 -4.00 -0.10 25.91
N LYS A 98 -3.22 -0.90 25.20
CA LYS A 98 -2.28 -1.90 25.74
C LYS A 98 -0.89 -1.32 26.05
N ASN A 99 -0.72 0.00 25.92
CA ASN A 99 0.54 0.70 26.18
C ASN A 99 1.69 0.30 25.22
N PHE A 100 1.38 -0.14 23.99
CA PHE A 100 2.37 -0.48 22.96
C PHE A 100 2.72 0.70 22.05
N ILE A 101 2.00 1.82 22.14
CA ILE A 101 2.26 3.05 21.37
C ILE A 101 2.76 4.15 22.31
N TYR A 102 3.77 4.90 21.84
CA TYR A 102 4.33 6.04 22.60
C TYR A 102 4.87 7.12 21.66
N GLU A 103 5.09 8.31 22.19
CA GLU A 103 5.80 9.37 21.50
C GLU A 103 7.28 9.33 21.88
N GLY A 104 8.16 9.28 20.88
CA GLY A 104 9.59 9.15 21.10
C GLY A 104 10.43 9.60 19.91
N VAL A 105 11.74 9.59 20.10
CA VAL A 105 12.73 9.90 19.07
C VAL A 105 13.56 8.65 18.83
N LEU A 106 13.64 8.22 17.56
CA LEU A 106 14.51 7.11 17.17
C LEU A 106 15.94 7.62 16.91
N ASP A 107 16.90 6.73 17.09
CA ASP A 107 18.28 6.97 16.65
C ASP A 107 18.35 7.08 15.11
N PRO A 108 19.39 7.76 14.59
CA PRO A 108 19.60 7.84 13.15
C PRO A 108 19.74 6.45 12.54
N PRO A 109 19.11 6.20 11.38
CA PRO A 109 19.28 4.94 10.67
C PRO A 109 20.76 4.68 10.35
N LYS A 110 21.23 3.45 10.47
CA LYS A 110 22.64 3.06 10.26
C LYS A 110 23.24 3.49 8.91
N TRP A 111 22.38 3.67 7.89
CA TRP A 111 22.78 4.09 6.54
C TRP A 111 22.83 5.61 6.35
N LYS A 112 22.31 6.39 7.30
CA LYS A 112 22.27 7.86 7.23
C LYS A 112 23.39 8.46 8.07
N LYS A 113 24.09 9.46 7.52
CA LYS A 113 25.08 10.21 8.30
C LYS A 113 24.39 10.98 9.41
N VAL A 114 24.99 11.01 10.60
CA VAL A 114 24.43 11.71 11.77
C VAL A 114 24.23 13.20 11.49
N GLU A 115 25.11 13.80 10.69
CA GLU A 115 25.07 15.21 10.28
C GLU A 115 23.81 15.56 9.45
N ASP A 116 23.29 14.58 8.70
CA ASP A 116 22.10 14.74 7.85
C ASP A 116 20.80 14.33 8.55
N TRP A 117 20.88 13.99 9.86
CA TRP A 117 19.74 13.53 10.63
C TRP A 117 19.34 14.55 11.68
N ALA A 118 18.05 14.90 11.70
CA ALA A 118 17.47 15.76 12.74
C ALA A 118 16.56 14.93 13.65
N PRO A 119 16.77 14.97 14.97
CA PRO A 119 15.87 14.31 15.93
C PRO A 119 14.47 14.89 15.81
N ARG A 120 13.47 14.02 15.72
CA ARG A 120 12.06 14.42 15.69
C ARG A 120 11.21 13.45 16.50
N VAL A 121 10.27 13.99 17.22
CA VAL A 121 9.28 13.19 17.93
C VAL A 121 8.35 12.52 16.92
N GLN A 122 8.13 11.24 17.11
CA GLN A 122 7.29 10.40 16.25
C GLN A 122 6.40 9.52 17.13
N THR A 123 5.23 9.16 16.61
CA THR A 123 4.39 8.14 17.21
C THR A 123 4.95 6.78 16.86
N LEU A 124 5.39 6.02 17.85
CA LEU A 124 6.14 4.79 17.72
C LEU A 124 5.39 3.59 18.30
N PHE A 125 5.52 2.45 17.64
CA PHE A 125 5.13 1.15 18.16
C PHE A 125 6.34 0.45 18.82
N LYS A 126 6.15 -0.08 20.03
CA LYS A 126 7.18 -0.77 20.82
C LYS A 126 7.50 -2.16 20.28
N SER A 127 7.88 -2.28 19.02
CA SER A 127 8.12 -3.56 18.36
C SER A 127 9.32 -4.31 18.92
N THR A 128 10.28 -3.61 19.54
CA THR A 128 11.42 -4.23 20.23
C THR A 128 11.02 -5.12 21.38
N LEU A 129 9.89 -4.87 22.03
CA LEU A 129 9.37 -5.73 23.09
C LEU A 129 8.93 -7.11 22.58
N HIS A 130 8.73 -7.23 21.27
CA HIS A 130 8.20 -8.42 20.60
C HIS A 130 9.16 -9.00 19.55
N GLY A 131 10.46 -8.67 19.64
CA GLY A 131 11.51 -9.31 18.85
C GLY A 131 11.91 -8.61 17.55
N ASP A 132 11.43 -7.39 17.30
CA ASP A 132 11.98 -6.54 16.25
C ASP A 132 13.29 -5.88 16.71
N ASP A 133 14.05 -5.35 15.75
CA ASP A 133 15.38 -4.77 16.01
C ASP A 133 15.30 -3.30 16.46
N VAL A 134 14.21 -2.58 16.15
CA VAL A 134 14.01 -1.17 16.48
C VAL A 134 12.50 -0.87 16.53
N ASP A 135 12.09 0.03 17.42
CA ASP A 135 10.70 0.50 17.45
C ASP A 135 10.32 1.20 16.14
N ARG A 136 9.07 1.06 15.75
CA ARG A 136 8.64 1.45 14.40
C ARG A 136 7.72 2.65 14.41
N PRO A 137 8.00 3.66 13.55
CA PRO A 137 7.09 4.78 13.38
C PRO A 137 5.80 4.34 12.70
N ILE A 138 4.67 4.70 13.28
CA ILE A 138 3.33 4.46 12.71
C ILE A 138 2.74 5.71 12.07
N LYS A 139 3.25 6.89 12.45
CA LYS A 139 2.93 8.17 11.79
C LYS A 139 4.16 8.86 11.25
N LYS A 140 3.99 9.55 10.12
CA LYS A 140 4.97 10.47 9.54
C LYS A 140 4.90 11.81 10.28
N SER A 141 5.88 12.69 10.04
CA SER A 141 5.93 14.03 10.64
C SER A 141 4.79 14.97 10.22
N ASP A 142 4.16 14.69 9.07
CA ASP A 142 2.97 15.40 8.57
C ASP A 142 1.66 14.86 9.13
N GLY A 143 1.72 13.86 10.02
CA GLY A 143 0.56 13.20 10.63
C GLY A 143 -0.04 12.06 9.78
N ALA A 144 0.43 11.86 8.56
CA ALA A 144 -0.01 10.74 7.73
C ALA A 144 0.49 9.39 8.28
N TRP A 145 -0.25 8.34 8.05
CA TRP A 145 0.17 6.99 8.39
C TRP A 145 1.41 6.55 7.60
N THR A 146 2.31 5.83 8.25
CA THR A 146 3.34 5.05 7.54
C THR A 146 2.69 3.81 6.92
N TYR A 147 3.38 3.11 6.03
CA TYR A 147 2.88 1.84 5.48
C TYR A 147 2.62 0.76 6.54
N PHE A 148 3.25 0.87 7.69
CA PHE A 148 3.12 -0.11 8.76
C PHE A 148 1.75 -0.02 9.49
N ALA A 149 1.16 1.15 9.61
CA ALA A 149 -0.12 1.32 10.26
C ALA A 149 -1.29 0.60 9.54
N PRO A 150 -1.48 0.76 8.20
CA PRO A 150 -2.48 -0.03 7.49
C PRO A 150 -2.18 -1.54 7.49
N ASP A 151 -0.91 -1.96 7.49
CA ASP A 151 -0.58 -3.38 7.61
C ASP A 151 -1.00 -3.97 8.96
N ILE A 152 -0.79 -3.24 10.05
CA ILE A 152 -1.31 -3.61 11.38
C ILE A 152 -2.83 -3.72 11.35
N ALA A 153 -3.52 -2.73 10.77
CA ALA A 153 -4.97 -2.72 10.67
C ALA A 153 -5.50 -3.89 9.82
N TYR A 154 -4.80 -4.25 8.75
CA TYR A 154 -5.16 -5.40 7.92
C TYR A 154 -5.00 -6.72 8.68
N HIS A 155 -3.94 -6.90 9.47
CA HIS A 155 -3.78 -8.09 10.30
C HIS A 155 -4.79 -8.13 11.44
N PHE A 156 -5.12 -6.97 12.02
CA PHE A 156 -6.20 -6.87 13.00
C PHE A 156 -7.57 -7.29 12.39
N ASP A 157 -7.87 -6.87 11.15
CA ASP A 157 -9.06 -7.34 10.41
C ASP A 157 -9.05 -8.86 10.19
N LYS A 158 -7.89 -9.47 9.91
CA LYS A 158 -7.77 -10.93 9.79
C LYS A 158 -8.13 -11.64 11.11
N VAL A 159 -7.65 -11.12 12.23
CA VAL A 159 -7.98 -11.64 13.57
C VAL A 159 -9.48 -11.51 13.84
N ASP A 160 -10.08 -10.39 13.48
CA ASP A 160 -11.52 -10.16 13.65
C ASP A 160 -12.38 -11.10 12.82
N ARG A 161 -11.88 -11.59 11.69
CA ARG A 161 -12.55 -12.61 10.88
C ARG A 161 -12.57 -14.00 11.53
N LYS A 162 -11.95 -14.15 12.72
CA LYS A 162 -12.03 -15.37 13.56
C LYS A 162 -11.42 -16.62 12.92
N PHE A 163 -10.36 -16.48 12.15
CA PHE A 163 -9.57 -17.62 11.72
C PHE A 163 -8.76 -18.19 12.88
N ASP A 164 -8.70 -19.52 12.99
CA ASP A 164 -7.91 -20.21 14.02
C ASP A 164 -6.40 -20.11 13.77
N GLN A 165 -6.00 -19.95 12.52
CA GLN A 165 -4.62 -19.83 12.11
C GLN A 165 -4.48 -18.80 10.99
N LEU A 166 -3.49 -17.91 11.11
CA LEU A 166 -3.10 -16.97 10.08
C LEU A 166 -1.75 -17.38 9.50
N ILE A 167 -1.69 -17.53 8.17
CA ILE A 167 -0.46 -17.86 7.44
C ILE A 167 -0.22 -16.75 6.43
N ASP A 168 0.87 -16.01 6.62
CA ASP A 168 1.28 -14.96 5.69
C ASP A 168 2.40 -15.48 4.79
N VAL A 169 2.20 -15.35 3.48
CA VAL A 169 3.18 -15.72 2.46
C VAL A 169 3.83 -14.44 1.94
N PHE A 170 5.12 -14.27 2.22
CA PHE A 170 5.91 -13.13 1.78
C PHE A 170 6.96 -13.53 0.75
N GLY A 171 7.27 -12.62 -0.17
CA GLY A 171 8.44 -12.74 -1.01
C GLY A 171 9.75 -12.75 -0.18
N ALA A 172 10.80 -13.38 -0.70
CA ALA A 172 12.08 -13.49 0.01
C ALA A 172 12.74 -12.12 0.31
N ASP A 173 12.44 -11.11 -0.48
CA ASP A 173 12.86 -9.72 -0.31
C ASP A 173 12.22 -9.03 0.92
N HIS A 174 11.12 -9.58 1.46
CA HIS A 174 10.43 -9.09 2.65
C HIS A 174 10.98 -9.68 3.97
N GLY A 175 12.12 -10.41 3.97
CA GLY A 175 12.66 -11.05 5.17
C GLY A 175 12.81 -10.14 6.39
N GLY A 176 13.21 -8.87 6.20
CA GLY A 176 13.28 -7.86 7.26
C GLY A 176 11.91 -7.39 7.75
N TYR A 177 10.85 -7.58 6.95
CA TYR A 177 9.49 -7.18 7.31
C TYR A 177 8.79 -8.21 8.21
N VAL A 178 9.17 -9.47 8.09
CA VAL A 178 8.59 -10.58 8.90
C VAL A 178 8.71 -10.34 10.40
N LYS A 179 9.89 -9.90 10.87
CA LYS A 179 10.09 -9.58 12.29
C LYS A 179 9.14 -8.49 12.78
N ARG A 180 8.98 -7.46 11.98
CA ARG A 180 8.12 -6.32 12.25
C ARG A 180 6.64 -6.74 12.36
N MET A 181 6.18 -7.55 11.42
CA MET A 181 4.79 -8.03 11.43
C MET A 181 4.53 -9.02 12.56
N LYS A 182 5.52 -9.87 12.91
CA LYS A 182 5.39 -10.75 14.08
C LYS A 182 5.32 -10.01 15.41
N ALA A 183 5.87 -8.79 15.46
CA ALA A 183 5.86 -7.98 16.67
C ALA A 183 4.50 -7.24 16.85
N ALA A 184 3.80 -6.97 15.77
CA ALA A 184 2.50 -6.30 15.78
C ALA A 184 1.35 -7.26 16.07
#